data_d7da4c3c8c0cdcc2658cefb8c36e4d84
#
_entry.id   d7da4c3c8c0cdcc2658cefb8c36e4d84
#
_cell.length_a   1.000
_cell.length_b   1.000
_cell.length_c   1.000
_cell.angle_alpha   90.00
_cell.angle_beta   90.00
_cell.angle_gamma   90.00
#
_symmetry.space_group_name_H-M   'P 1'
#
loop_
_entity.id
_entity.type
_entity.pdbx_description
1 polymer ?
#
loop_
_entity_poly.entity_id
_entity_poly.type
_entity_poly.pdbx_seq_one_letter_code
_entity_poly.pdbx_strand_id
1 'polypeptide(L)'
;MYKRQIECRINAEDASKNFQPSPGLIGMCHQPSGFRTRVDGAIYQGYKVTPYYDSMICKLICHGRNRSEAIQRMNRSLDEFVIEGIITTIPLHKKLLNHKKFIESDFNVSWLDKDKII
;
A
#
# COMPACT_ATOMS: atom_id res chain seq x y z
N MET A 1 17.84 6.78 -9.25
CA MET A 1 17.40 7.61 -8.12
C MET A 1 16.05 7.21 -7.63
N TYR A 2 15.02 7.44 -8.44
CA TYR A 2 13.67 7.02 -8.10
C TYR A 2 13.54 5.51 -7.88
N LYS A 3 14.45 4.70 -8.41
CA LYS A 3 14.44 3.24 -8.23
C LYS A 3 14.83 2.82 -6.82
N ARG A 4 15.34 3.73 -6.00
CA ARG A 4 15.69 3.47 -4.60
C ARG A 4 14.56 3.77 -3.65
N GLN A 5 13.44 4.26 -4.17
CA GLN A 5 12.28 4.64 -3.38
C GLN A 5 11.03 3.96 -3.94
N ILE A 6 10.21 3.45 -3.05
CA ILE A 6 8.91 2.88 -3.41
C ILE A 6 7.85 3.56 -2.57
N GLU A 7 6.79 4.01 -3.23
CA GLU A 7 5.64 4.62 -2.58
C GLU A 7 4.43 3.74 -2.84
N CYS A 8 3.70 3.41 -1.78
CA CYS A 8 2.43 2.71 -1.87
C CYS A 8 1.34 3.60 -1.30
N ARG A 9 0.34 3.92 -2.11
CA ARG A 9 -0.83 4.66 -1.66
C ARG A 9 -1.80 3.69 -1.03
N ILE A 10 -2.05 3.87 0.26
CA ILE A 10 -2.97 3.00 1.00
C ILE A 10 -4.36 3.61 0.90
N ASN A 11 -5.24 2.91 0.22
CA ASN A 11 -6.61 3.36 0.00
C ASN A 11 -7.59 2.49 0.77
N ALA A 12 -8.68 3.08 1.21
CA ALA A 12 -9.80 2.36 1.83
C ALA A 12 -10.69 1.81 0.72
N GLU A 13 -10.18 0.80 0.01
CA GLU A 13 -10.81 0.18 -1.15
C GLU A 13 -10.59 -1.32 -1.15
N ASP A 14 -11.55 -2.05 -1.71
CA ASP A 14 -11.44 -3.50 -1.86
C ASP A 14 -11.04 -3.82 -3.30
N ALA A 15 -9.76 -4.16 -3.50
CA ALA A 15 -9.24 -4.49 -4.82
C ALA A 15 -9.88 -5.75 -5.41
N SER A 16 -10.36 -6.67 -4.56
CA SER A 16 -11.02 -7.90 -5.01
C SER A 16 -12.43 -7.64 -5.52
N LYS A 17 -12.99 -6.45 -5.22
CA LYS A 17 -14.32 -6.04 -5.66
C LYS A 17 -14.24 -4.80 -6.53
N ASN A 18 -13.30 -4.77 -7.45
CA ASN A 18 -13.13 -3.70 -8.42
C ASN A 18 -12.91 -2.33 -7.76
N PHE A 19 -12.14 -2.32 -6.66
CA PHE A 19 -11.79 -1.10 -5.91
C PHE A 19 -13.00 -0.37 -5.33
N GLN A 20 -14.01 -1.14 -4.93
CA GLN A 20 -15.16 -0.57 -4.25
C GLN A 20 -14.71 0.13 -2.96
N PRO A 21 -15.16 1.38 -2.73
CA PRO A 21 -14.79 2.08 -1.49
C PRO A 21 -15.21 1.31 -0.24
N SER A 22 -14.39 1.37 0.79
CA SER A 22 -14.66 0.71 2.06
C SER A 22 -14.65 1.75 3.19
N PRO A 23 -15.74 2.51 3.35
CA PRO A 23 -15.84 3.47 4.46
C PRO A 23 -16.05 2.75 5.78
N GLY A 24 -15.76 3.43 6.86
CA GLY A 24 -15.97 2.86 8.18
C GLY A 24 -15.08 3.49 9.23
N LEU A 25 -15.18 2.97 10.44
CA LEU A 25 -14.39 3.44 11.56
C LEU A 25 -13.16 2.54 11.74
N ILE A 26 -11.99 3.16 11.77
CA ILE A 26 -10.75 2.40 12.00
C ILE A 26 -10.70 2.02 13.47
N GLY A 27 -10.70 0.71 13.74
CA GLY A 27 -10.56 0.20 15.09
C GLY A 27 -9.11 0.25 15.52
N MET A 28 -8.35 -0.81 15.26
CA MET A 28 -6.94 -0.82 15.57
C MET A 28 -6.13 -0.30 14.40
N CYS A 29 -5.11 0.51 14.69
CA CYS A 29 -4.20 1.00 13.67
C CYS A 29 -2.78 0.95 14.21
N HIS A 30 -1.92 0.16 13.56
CA HIS A 30 -0.50 0.07 13.88
C HIS A 30 0.28 0.41 12.62
N GLN A 31 1.01 1.52 12.64
CA GLN A 31 1.80 1.97 11.51
C GLN A 31 3.20 1.38 11.57
N PRO A 32 3.78 1.03 10.41
CA PRO A 32 5.16 0.58 10.39
C PRO A 32 6.10 1.74 10.73
N SER A 33 7.23 1.42 11.29
CA SER A 33 8.25 2.41 11.61
C SER A 33 9.62 1.82 11.33
N GLY A 34 10.63 2.65 11.43
CA GLY A 34 12.00 2.20 11.23
C GLY A 34 12.76 3.10 10.28
N PHE A 35 14.04 2.77 10.12
CA PHE A 35 14.95 3.54 9.28
C PHE A 35 14.50 3.51 7.83
N ARG A 36 14.43 4.70 7.22
CA ARG A 36 14.05 4.89 5.81
C ARG A 36 12.63 4.43 5.48
N THR A 37 11.76 4.40 6.49
CA THR A 37 10.33 4.12 6.32
C THR A 37 9.56 5.33 6.81
N ARG A 38 8.61 5.82 5.97
CA ARG A 38 7.82 6.99 6.31
C ARG A 38 6.35 6.75 5.95
N VAL A 39 5.46 7.19 6.84
CA VAL A 39 4.02 7.16 6.59
C VAL A 39 3.52 8.61 6.60
N ASP A 40 2.97 9.03 5.48
CA ASP A 40 2.39 10.37 5.34
C ASP A 40 0.86 10.24 5.27
N GLY A 41 0.18 10.85 6.22
CA GLY A 41 -1.27 10.83 6.26
C GLY A 41 -1.78 10.99 7.68
N ALA A 42 -3.10 11.20 7.80
CA ALA A 42 -3.75 11.41 9.09
C ALA A 42 -4.57 10.18 9.46
N ILE A 43 -3.90 9.05 9.66
CA ILE A 43 -4.58 7.80 10.01
C ILE A 43 -4.27 7.44 11.46
N TYR A 44 -5.30 7.08 12.22
CA TYR A 44 -5.17 6.74 13.62
C TYR A 44 -6.37 5.90 14.06
N GLN A 45 -6.24 5.27 15.22
CA GLN A 45 -7.35 4.52 15.80
C GLN A 45 -8.51 5.48 16.11
N GLY A 46 -9.70 5.13 15.65
CA GLY A 46 -10.88 5.97 15.78
C GLY A 46 -11.13 6.89 14.62
N TYR A 47 -10.22 6.95 13.64
CA TYR A 47 -10.43 7.76 12.44
C TYR A 47 -11.59 7.20 11.63
N LYS A 48 -12.49 8.08 11.17
CA LYS A 48 -13.64 7.67 10.37
C LYS A 48 -13.39 7.94 8.90
N VAL A 49 -13.38 6.88 8.11
CA VAL A 49 -13.28 6.99 6.65
C VAL A 49 -14.68 7.13 6.08
N THR A 50 -14.92 8.21 5.35
CA THR A 50 -16.24 8.51 4.78
C THR A 50 -16.25 8.22 3.28
N PRO A 51 -17.42 7.91 2.70
CA PRO A 51 -17.51 7.67 1.25
C PRO A 51 -17.52 8.96 0.41
N TYR A 52 -17.46 10.11 1.05
CA TYR A 52 -17.62 11.39 0.35
C TYR A 52 -16.31 12.04 -0.11
N TYR A 53 -15.18 11.50 0.33
CA TYR A 53 -13.87 12.07 0.02
C TYR A 53 -13.00 11.00 -0.68
N ASP A 54 -11.79 11.42 -1.06
CA ASP A 54 -10.81 10.52 -1.64
C ASP A 54 -10.59 9.33 -0.70
N SER A 55 -10.55 8.12 -1.27
CA SER A 55 -10.34 6.90 -0.50
C SER A 55 -8.91 6.76 0.02
N MET A 56 -7.97 7.56 -0.47
CA MET A 56 -6.58 7.48 -0.01
C MET A 56 -6.48 7.96 1.44
N ILE A 57 -5.97 7.07 2.30
CA ILE A 57 -5.84 7.38 3.73
C ILE A 57 -4.42 7.69 4.14
N CYS A 58 -3.44 7.17 3.42
CA CYS A 58 -2.04 7.50 3.69
C CYS A 58 -1.14 7.02 2.55
N LYS A 59 0.13 7.47 2.59
CA LYS A 59 1.18 7.00 1.69
C LYS A 59 2.25 6.33 2.52
N LEU A 60 2.67 5.15 2.12
CA LEU A 60 3.79 4.45 2.73
C LEU A 60 4.98 4.56 1.81
N ILE A 61 6.08 5.11 2.29
CA ILE A 61 7.26 5.37 1.48
C ILE A 61 8.46 4.69 2.12
N CYS A 62 9.17 3.89 1.33
CA CYS A 62 10.38 3.21 1.78
C CYS A 62 11.53 3.51 0.84
N HIS A 63 12.71 3.73 1.42
CA HIS A 63 13.95 3.94 0.68
C HIS A 63 14.90 2.77 0.90
N GLY A 64 15.73 2.48 -0.09
CA GLY A 64 16.78 1.51 0.02
C GLY A 64 18.01 1.98 -0.75
N ARG A 65 19.13 1.28 -0.57
CA ARG A 65 20.34 1.59 -1.32
C ARG A 65 20.20 1.24 -2.79
N ASN A 66 19.29 0.31 -3.08
CA ASN A 66 18.96 -0.11 -4.43
C ASN A 66 17.50 -0.57 -4.44
N ARG A 67 17.01 -0.94 -5.63
CA ARG A 67 15.62 -1.36 -5.80
C ARG A 67 15.29 -2.60 -4.97
N SER A 68 16.17 -3.59 -4.95
CA SER A 68 15.94 -4.82 -4.20
C SER A 68 15.76 -4.53 -2.71
N GLU A 69 16.60 -3.70 -2.14
CA GLU A 69 16.50 -3.33 -0.73
C GLU A 69 15.22 -2.53 -0.45
N ALA A 70 14.83 -1.65 -1.37
CA ALA A 70 13.59 -0.89 -1.21
C ALA A 70 12.39 -1.82 -1.22
N ILE A 71 12.37 -2.82 -2.09
CA ILE A 71 11.29 -3.81 -2.15
C ILE A 71 11.21 -4.61 -0.86
N GLN A 72 12.33 -5.08 -0.35
CA GLN A 72 12.38 -5.84 0.90
C GLN A 72 11.86 -5.01 2.07
N ARG A 73 12.28 -3.76 2.14
CA ARG A 73 11.85 -2.85 3.21
C ARG A 73 10.37 -2.55 3.12
N MET A 74 9.85 -2.36 1.92
CA MET A 74 8.41 -2.12 1.72
C MET A 74 7.60 -3.36 2.10
N ASN A 75 8.05 -4.57 1.72
CA ASN A 75 7.36 -5.80 2.10
C ASN A 75 7.26 -5.92 3.62
N ARG A 76 8.35 -5.68 4.34
CA ARG A 76 8.35 -5.72 5.79
C ARG A 76 7.40 -4.68 6.38
N SER A 77 7.42 -3.48 5.82
CA SER A 77 6.56 -2.39 6.31
C SER A 77 5.09 -2.70 6.10
N LEU A 78 4.74 -3.28 4.95
CA LEU A 78 3.36 -3.68 4.68
C LEU A 78 2.89 -4.78 5.63
N ASP A 79 3.79 -5.70 6.01
CA ASP A 79 3.46 -6.74 6.98
C ASP A 79 3.22 -6.16 8.39
N GLU A 80 3.91 -5.09 8.73
CA GLU A 80 3.73 -4.41 10.02
C GLU A 80 2.51 -3.49 10.06
N PHE A 81 2.00 -3.10 8.90
CA PHE A 81 0.90 -2.15 8.80
C PHE A 81 -0.43 -2.86 9.08
N VAL A 82 -1.05 -2.53 10.20
CA VAL A 82 -2.32 -3.13 10.60
C VAL A 82 -3.39 -2.04 10.65
N ILE A 83 -4.47 -2.24 9.89
CA ILE A 83 -5.63 -1.35 9.87
C ILE A 83 -6.86 -2.23 9.95
N GLU A 84 -7.59 -2.15 11.06
CA GLU A 84 -8.81 -2.92 11.26
C GLU A 84 -10.05 -2.02 11.17
N GLY A 85 -11.16 -2.60 10.76
CA GLY A 85 -12.43 -1.89 10.64
C GLY A 85 -12.80 -1.50 9.22
N ILE A 86 -11.83 -1.46 8.32
CA ILE A 86 -12.05 -1.18 6.90
C ILE A 86 -11.20 -2.12 6.06
N ILE A 87 -11.50 -2.17 4.77
CA ILE A 87 -10.71 -2.94 3.81
C ILE A 87 -9.79 -1.96 3.09
N THR A 88 -8.52 -2.33 2.94
CA THR A 88 -7.52 -1.47 2.31
C THR A 88 -6.84 -2.16 1.15
N THR A 89 -6.03 -1.41 0.41
CA THR A 89 -5.26 -1.93 -0.72
C THR A 89 -3.92 -2.55 -0.30
N ILE A 90 -3.66 -2.71 0.99
CA ILE A 90 -2.41 -3.33 1.48
C ILE A 90 -2.17 -4.71 0.85
N PRO A 91 -3.16 -5.63 0.81
CA PRO A 91 -2.93 -6.94 0.17
C PRO A 91 -2.56 -6.83 -1.30
N LEU A 92 -3.14 -5.89 -2.02
CA LEU A 92 -2.80 -5.65 -3.42
C LEU A 92 -1.34 -5.23 -3.57
N HIS A 93 -0.88 -4.31 -2.73
CA HIS A 93 0.51 -3.87 -2.78
C HIS A 93 1.49 -5.00 -2.52
N LYS A 94 1.14 -5.92 -1.60
CA LYS A 94 1.98 -7.09 -1.35
C LYS A 94 2.09 -7.98 -2.59
N LYS A 95 0.98 -8.18 -3.30
CA LYS A 95 0.99 -8.96 -4.53
C LYS A 95 1.83 -8.29 -5.61
N LEU A 96 1.68 -6.98 -5.77
CA LEU A 96 2.42 -6.24 -6.78
C LEU A 96 3.93 -6.26 -6.53
N LEU A 97 4.34 -6.06 -5.29
CA LEU A 97 5.75 -6.03 -4.94
C LEU A 97 6.45 -7.37 -5.17
N ASN A 98 5.72 -8.47 -5.02
CA ASN A 98 6.29 -9.80 -5.16
C ASN A 98 6.08 -10.39 -6.55
N HIS A 99 5.47 -9.62 -7.45
CA HIS A 99 5.26 -10.07 -8.81
C HIS A 99 6.56 -9.92 -9.60
N LYS A 100 6.87 -10.94 -10.41
CA LYS A 100 8.10 -10.98 -11.19
C LYS A 100 8.30 -9.74 -12.05
N LYS A 101 7.26 -9.27 -12.71
CA LYS A 101 7.36 -8.10 -13.60
C LYS A 101 7.72 -6.84 -12.84
N PHE A 102 7.19 -6.67 -11.63
CA PHE A 102 7.54 -5.51 -10.81
C PHE A 102 9.00 -5.58 -10.37
N ILE A 103 9.43 -6.75 -9.89
CA ILE A 103 10.80 -6.95 -9.43
C ILE A 103 11.80 -6.69 -10.57
N GLU A 104 11.46 -7.12 -11.78
CA GLU A 104 12.29 -6.94 -12.96
C GLU A 104 12.08 -5.58 -13.65
N SER A 105 11.15 -4.76 -13.15
CA SER A 105 10.76 -3.51 -13.79
C SER A 105 10.20 -3.68 -15.21
N ASP A 106 9.61 -4.83 -15.47
CA ASP A 106 9.08 -5.19 -16.79
C ASP A 106 7.56 -5.17 -16.79
N PHE A 107 6.97 -3.97 -16.80
CA PHE A 107 5.53 -3.82 -16.80
C PHE A 107 5.13 -2.53 -17.50
N ASN A 108 3.83 -2.45 -17.86
CA ASN A 108 3.24 -1.25 -18.43
C ASN A 108 1.92 -0.92 -17.74
N VAL A 109 1.24 0.13 -18.21
CA VAL A 109 0.03 0.63 -17.54
C VAL A 109 -1.13 -0.35 -17.52
N SER A 110 -1.18 -1.32 -18.42
CA SER A 110 -2.24 -2.33 -18.47
C SER A 110 -1.88 -3.62 -17.73
N TRP A 111 -0.75 -3.64 -17.06
CA TRP A 111 -0.23 -4.84 -16.41
C TRP A 111 -1.21 -5.48 -15.44
N LEU A 112 -1.89 -4.69 -14.60
CA LEU A 112 -2.80 -5.21 -13.59
C LEU A 112 -3.96 -6.01 -14.20
N ASP A 113 -4.52 -5.50 -15.28
CA ASP A 113 -5.63 -6.18 -15.96
C ASP A 113 -5.14 -7.40 -16.73
N LYS A 114 -4.01 -7.24 -17.41
CA LYS A 114 -3.47 -8.25 -18.30
C LYS A 114 -3.07 -9.53 -17.58
N ASP A 115 -2.46 -9.42 -16.41
CA ASP A 115 -1.98 -10.56 -15.65
C ASP A 115 -2.94 -10.98 -14.54
N LYS A 116 -4.10 -10.35 -14.47
CA LYS A 116 -5.16 -10.69 -13.51
C LYS A 116 -4.65 -10.74 -12.06
N ILE A 117 -3.88 -9.75 -11.68
CA ILE A 117 -3.31 -9.66 -10.33
C ILE A 117 -4.38 -9.28 -9.30
N ILE A 118 -5.37 -8.55 -9.74
CA ILE A 118 -6.48 -8.11 -8.90
C ILE A 118 -7.55 -9.18 -8.78
#